data_efb41957f71eb63d497ecac3052d5451
#
_entry.id   efb41957f71eb63d497ecac3052d5451
#
_cell.length_a   1.000
_cell.length_b   1.000
_cell.length_c   1.000
_cell.angle_alpha   90.00
_cell.angle_beta   90.00
_cell.angle_gamma   90.00
#
_symmetry.space_group_name_H-M   'P 1'
#
loop_
_entity.id
_entity.type
_entity.pdbx_description
1 polymer ?
#
loop_
_entity_poly.entity_id
_entity_poly.type
_entity_poly.pdbx_seq_one_letter_code
_entity_poly.pdbx_strand_id
1 'polypeptide(L)'
;MADRILITGANRGIGLEMTRQAAAAGHQVTAACRKPDKADELNALAADSGGQITVIGMEVRDEDSVRAAAAHVGGLDLVVCNAGTLNARGGLTDPGHTPENIAESLMTNIAGVFFTARHFAGHLKGSAAPRIAVISSQMGSSERAGTTAPIYRATKAAATNLARSMALELADDGIAVGAYHPGWVQTDMGGAEAAITVEESAEGLLQRFAALGPATSGVFETYQGEEMPF
;
A
#
# COMPACT_ATOMS: atom_id res chain seq x y z
N MET A 1 -4.57 19.79 8.80
CA MET A 1 -5.67 19.08 9.52
C MET A 1 -5.25 17.62 9.69
N ALA A 2 -5.76 16.94 10.70
CA ALA A 2 -5.50 15.50 10.86
C ALA A 2 -6.26 14.71 9.81
N ASP A 3 -5.57 13.84 9.05
CA ASP A 3 -6.20 12.96 8.07
C ASP A 3 -6.73 11.70 8.75
N ARG A 4 -7.74 11.08 8.14
CA ARG A 4 -8.23 9.73 8.43
C ARG A 4 -7.66 8.79 7.37
N ILE A 5 -6.79 7.90 7.78
CA ILE A 5 -5.96 7.09 6.89
C ILE A 5 -6.29 5.61 7.05
N LEU A 6 -6.58 4.91 5.95
CA LEU A 6 -6.59 3.46 5.91
C LEU A 6 -5.24 2.96 5.39
N ILE A 7 -4.60 2.02 6.11
CA ILE A 7 -3.35 1.36 5.68
C ILE A 7 -3.57 -0.14 5.64
N THR A 8 -3.40 -0.78 4.47
CA THR A 8 -3.47 -2.23 4.33
C THR A 8 -2.11 -2.89 4.59
N GLY A 9 -2.11 -4.09 5.19
CA GLY A 9 -0.85 -4.77 5.55
C GLY A 9 -0.07 -4.04 6.65
N ALA A 10 -0.80 -3.47 7.63
CA ALA A 10 -0.27 -2.59 8.66
C ALA A 10 0.44 -3.30 9.83
N ASN A 11 0.49 -4.64 9.84
CA ASN A 11 0.96 -5.40 11.00
C ASN A 11 2.47 -5.62 11.05
N ARG A 12 3.24 -5.20 10.05
CA ARG A 12 4.71 -5.32 9.99
C ARG A 12 5.34 -4.39 8.96
N GLY A 13 6.66 -4.27 9.02
CA GLY A 13 7.47 -3.56 8.02
C GLY A 13 6.98 -2.13 7.78
N ILE A 14 6.99 -1.71 6.50
CA ILE A 14 6.64 -0.34 6.10
C ILE A 14 5.22 0.04 6.53
N GLY A 15 4.26 -0.89 6.44
CA GLY A 15 2.87 -0.63 6.83
C GLY A 15 2.71 -0.32 8.32
N LEU A 16 3.41 -1.06 9.19
CA LEU A 16 3.42 -0.81 10.63
C LEU A 16 4.09 0.52 10.95
N GLU A 17 5.21 0.80 10.30
CA GLU A 17 5.95 2.04 10.54
C GLU A 17 5.17 3.28 10.04
N MET A 18 4.53 3.21 8.86
CA MET A 18 3.62 4.28 8.42
C MET A 18 2.48 4.50 9.42
N THR A 19 1.94 3.42 9.99
CA THR A 19 0.89 3.50 11.02
C THR A 19 1.40 4.23 12.25
N ARG A 20 2.61 3.89 12.72
CA ARG A 20 3.24 4.54 13.87
C ARG A 20 3.50 6.03 13.65
N GLN A 21 4.11 6.39 12.52
CA GLN A 21 4.44 7.78 12.21
C GLN A 21 3.19 8.63 11.97
N ALA A 22 2.21 8.10 11.25
CA ALA A 22 0.96 8.80 10.99
C ALA A 22 0.19 9.09 12.30
N ALA A 23 0.08 8.12 13.20
CA ALA A 23 -0.54 8.32 14.50
C ALA A 23 0.23 9.33 15.37
N ALA A 24 1.57 9.24 15.39
CA ALA A 24 2.42 10.19 16.10
C ALA A 24 2.30 11.62 15.56
N ALA A 25 1.99 11.80 14.28
CA ALA A 25 1.69 13.09 13.66
C ALA A 25 0.24 13.59 13.93
N GLY A 26 -0.56 12.83 14.67
CA GLY A 26 -1.92 13.18 15.06
C GLY A 26 -3.00 12.77 14.08
N HIS A 27 -2.69 11.92 13.08
CA HIS A 27 -3.67 11.36 12.17
C HIS A 27 -4.48 10.24 12.83
N GLN A 28 -5.70 9.99 12.33
CA GLN A 28 -6.51 8.82 12.71
C GLN A 28 -6.22 7.69 11.73
N VAL A 29 -5.73 6.56 12.22
CA VAL A 29 -5.30 5.44 11.37
C VAL A 29 -6.18 4.23 11.56
N THR A 30 -6.81 3.77 10.48
CA THR A 30 -7.42 2.44 10.40
C THR A 30 -6.37 1.48 9.85
N ALA A 31 -5.80 0.67 10.73
CA ALA A 31 -4.71 -0.26 10.43
C ALA A 31 -5.27 -1.65 10.11
N ALA A 32 -5.28 -2.03 8.83
CA ALA A 32 -5.87 -3.27 8.36
C ALA A 32 -4.82 -4.38 8.20
N CYS A 33 -5.09 -5.56 8.76
CA CYS A 33 -4.28 -6.76 8.60
C CYS A 33 -5.15 -8.03 8.56
N ARG A 34 -4.59 -9.14 8.05
CA ARG A 34 -5.32 -10.40 7.88
C ARG A 34 -5.75 -11.07 9.21
N LYS A 35 -4.90 -10.98 10.22
CA LYS A 35 -5.05 -11.68 11.52
C LYS A 35 -4.75 -10.72 12.65
N PRO A 36 -5.70 -9.88 13.06
CA PRO A 36 -5.50 -8.94 14.17
C PRO A 36 -5.03 -9.61 15.46
N ASP A 37 -5.60 -10.77 15.78
CA ASP A 37 -5.27 -11.52 17.03
C ASP A 37 -3.81 -11.99 17.08
N LYS A 38 -3.07 -11.94 15.95
CA LYS A 38 -1.65 -12.32 15.83
C LYS A 38 -0.74 -11.14 15.45
N ALA A 39 -1.25 -9.93 15.55
CA ALA A 39 -0.54 -8.70 15.21
C ALA A 39 -0.05 -7.98 16.48
N ASP A 40 0.78 -8.67 17.29
CA ASP A 40 1.15 -8.22 18.62
C ASP A 40 1.76 -6.81 18.64
N GLU A 41 2.70 -6.51 17.73
CA GLU A 41 3.33 -5.19 17.61
C GLU A 41 2.31 -4.10 17.24
N LEU A 42 1.40 -4.38 16.29
CA LEU A 42 0.36 -3.44 15.89
C LEU A 42 -0.65 -3.22 17.03
N ASN A 43 -1.02 -4.27 17.75
CA ASN A 43 -1.94 -4.17 18.87
C ASN A 43 -1.34 -3.38 20.03
N ALA A 44 -0.05 -3.58 20.33
CA ALA A 44 0.67 -2.78 21.33
C ALA A 44 0.72 -1.31 20.92
N LEU A 45 1.06 -1.03 19.66
CA LEU A 45 1.07 0.33 19.11
C LEU A 45 -0.31 0.99 19.19
N ALA A 46 -1.37 0.25 18.89
CA ALA A 46 -2.75 0.74 18.99
C ALA A 46 -3.14 1.07 20.42
N ALA A 47 -2.77 0.21 21.39
CA ALA A 47 -3.05 0.43 22.82
C ALA A 47 -2.38 1.72 23.33
N ASP A 48 -1.16 1.99 22.89
CA ASP A 48 -0.38 3.17 23.28
C ASP A 48 -0.75 4.45 22.53
N SER A 49 -1.59 4.34 21.48
CA SER A 49 -1.91 5.46 20.57
C SER A 49 -2.91 6.49 21.12
N GLY A 50 -3.47 6.26 22.31
CA GLY A 50 -4.54 7.13 22.83
C GLY A 50 -5.82 7.14 21.97
N GLY A 51 -6.07 6.06 21.21
CA GLY A 51 -7.25 5.89 20.36
C GLY A 51 -7.07 6.43 18.94
N GLN A 52 -5.85 6.80 18.55
CA GLN A 52 -5.56 7.24 17.17
C GLN A 52 -5.47 6.08 16.18
N ILE A 53 -5.21 4.84 16.65
CA ILE A 53 -5.12 3.66 15.80
C ILE A 53 -6.28 2.71 16.11
N THR A 54 -7.02 2.35 15.06
CA THR A 54 -8.03 1.29 15.10
C THR A 54 -7.56 0.12 14.24
N VAL A 55 -7.41 -1.06 14.85
CA VAL A 55 -7.00 -2.28 14.15
C VAL A 55 -8.22 -3.02 13.63
N ILE A 56 -8.22 -3.38 12.34
CA ILE A 56 -9.29 -4.15 11.71
C ILE A 56 -8.78 -5.40 10.99
N GLY A 57 -9.62 -6.43 10.96
CA GLY A 57 -9.40 -7.64 10.14
C GLY A 57 -9.78 -7.38 8.69
N MET A 58 -8.84 -7.59 7.75
CA MET A 58 -9.09 -7.50 6.32
C MET A 58 -8.10 -8.35 5.52
N GLU A 59 -8.60 -9.33 4.79
CA GLU A 59 -7.85 -10.11 3.81
C GLU A 59 -8.06 -9.47 2.42
N VAL A 60 -7.03 -8.78 1.92
CA VAL A 60 -7.14 -8.02 0.65
C VAL A 60 -7.40 -8.90 -0.58
N ARG A 61 -7.09 -10.22 -0.52
CA ARG A 61 -7.35 -11.18 -1.60
C ARG A 61 -8.81 -11.64 -1.68
N ASP A 62 -9.56 -11.41 -0.62
CA ASP A 62 -10.96 -11.80 -0.49
C ASP A 62 -11.84 -10.54 -0.55
N GLU A 63 -12.57 -10.39 -1.66
CA GLU A 63 -13.41 -9.22 -1.87
C GLU A 63 -14.51 -9.09 -0.81
N ASP A 64 -15.06 -10.22 -0.34
CA ASP A 64 -16.09 -10.20 0.71
C ASP A 64 -15.52 -9.72 2.04
N SER A 65 -14.27 -10.10 2.36
CA SER A 65 -13.55 -9.57 3.53
C SER A 65 -13.31 -8.06 3.42
N VAL A 66 -12.89 -7.57 2.25
CA VAL A 66 -12.67 -6.14 2.01
C VAL A 66 -14.00 -5.37 2.14
N ARG A 67 -15.07 -5.88 1.53
CA ARG A 67 -16.41 -5.28 1.62
C ARG A 67 -16.93 -5.23 3.05
N ALA A 68 -16.77 -6.32 3.81
CA ALA A 68 -17.16 -6.37 5.20
C ALA A 68 -16.39 -5.37 6.06
N ALA A 69 -15.07 -5.26 5.85
CA ALA A 69 -14.24 -4.26 6.53
C ALA A 69 -14.69 -2.83 6.20
N ALA A 70 -14.97 -2.53 4.93
CA ALA A 70 -15.43 -1.22 4.50
C ALA A 70 -16.75 -0.81 5.18
N ALA A 71 -17.66 -1.73 5.41
CA ALA A 71 -18.93 -1.45 6.07
C ALA A 71 -18.80 -0.91 7.51
N HIS A 72 -17.66 -1.09 8.15
CA HIS A 72 -17.37 -0.65 9.52
C HIS A 72 -16.42 0.55 9.61
N VAL A 73 -15.93 1.05 8.49
CA VAL A 73 -15.01 2.21 8.44
C VAL A 73 -15.80 3.47 8.07
N GLY A 74 -15.53 4.56 8.75
CA GLY A 74 -16.13 5.87 8.46
C GLY A 74 -15.48 6.55 7.24
N GLY A 75 -15.70 7.86 7.12
CA GLY A 75 -15.07 8.66 6.06
C GLY A 75 -13.55 8.66 6.18
N LEU A 76 -12.87 8.69 5.03
CA LEU A 76 -11.41 8.67 4.91
C LEU A 76 -10.92 9.89 4.11
N ASP A 77 -9.64 10.20 4.27
CA ASP A 77 -8.93 11.22 3.50
C ASP A 77 -7.82 10.59 2.64
N LEU A 78 -7.28 9.44 3.09
CA LEU A 78 -6.25 8.69 2.39
C LEU A 78 -6.47 7.18 2.53
N VAL A 79 -6.35 6.46 1.42
CA VAL A 79 -6.30 5.00 1.37
C VAL A 79 -4.92 4.56 0.88
N VAL A 80 -4.19 3.78 1.70
CA VAL A 80 -2.86 3.26 1.36
C VAL A 80 -2.95 1.76 1.07
N CYS A 81 -2.88 1.39 -0.20
CA CYS A 81 -2.79 0.02 -0.69
C CYS A 81 -1.33 -0.46 -0.55
N ASN A 82 -0.94 -0.84 0.69
CA ASN A 82 0.42 -1.26 1.02
C ASN A 82 0.58 -2.78 1.05
N ALA A 83 -0.46 -3.55 1.35
CA ALA A 83 -0.38 -5.02 1.39
C ALA A 83 0.23 -5.60 0.12
N GLY A 84 1.25 -6.45 0.26
CA GLY A 84 1.94 -7.06 -0.86
C GLY A 84 2.73 -8.30 -0.43
N THR A 85 3.04 -9.16 -1.42
CA THR A 85 3.84 -10.37 -1.23
C THR A 85 4.87 -10.57 -2.33
N LEU A 86 5.98 -11.24 -1.99
CA LEU A 86 7.06 -11.66 -2.87
C LEU A 86 7.42 -13.11 -2.51
N ASN A 87 6.82 -14.07 -3.21
CA ASN A 87 6.89 -15.49 -2.86
C ASN A 87 8.10 -16.20 -3.49
N ALA A 88 8.61 -15.72 -4.62
CA ALA A 88 9.79 -16.28 -5.30
C ALA A 88 10.71 -15.14 -5.79
N ARG A 89 11.99 -15.29 -5.53
CA ARG A 89 13.01 -14.24 -5.79
C ARG A 89 13.89 -14.53 -7.01
N GLY A 90 14.02 -15.79 -7.37
CA GLY A 90 14.84 -16.21 -8.49
C GLY A 90 14.23 -15.91 -9.85
N GLY A 91 14.91 -16.39 -10.91
CA GLY A 91 14.46 -16.25 -12.29
C GLY A 91 13.38 -17.27 -12.67
N LEU A 92 13.19 -17.48 -13.97
CA LEU A 92 12.12 -18.30 -14.54
C LEU A 92 12.07 -19.73 -13.99
N THR A 93 13.21 -20.30 -13.60
CA THR A 93 13.32 -21.69 -13.11
C THR A 93 13.31 -21.82 -11.58
N ASP A 94 13.05 -20.73 -10.86
CA ASP A 94 12.94 -20.78 -9.39
C ASP A 94 11.77 -21.67 -8.97
N PRO A 95 12.01 -22.73 -8.17
CA PRO A 95 10.98 -23.65 -7.72
C PRO A 95 9.89 -22.99 -6.87
N GLY A 96 10.11 -21.80 -6.35
CA GLY A 96 9.11 -21.01 -5.66
C GLY A 96 8.01 -20.45 -6.58
N HIS A 97 8.14 -20.55 -7.90
CA HIS A 97 7.09 -20.19 -8.86
C HIS A 97 6.05 -21.31 -9.01
N THR A 98 5.46 -21.74 -7.90
CA THR A 98 4.33 -22.68 -7.93
C THR A 98 3.04 -21.98 -8.36
N PRO A 99 2.05 -22.70 -8.91
CA PRO A 99 0.74 -22.12 -9.24
C PRO A 99 0.11 -21.38 -8.06
N GLU A 100 0.23 -21.91 -6.84
CA GLU A 100 -0.33 -21.31 -5.61
C GLU A 100 0.36 -19.99 -5.28
N ASN A 101 1.70 -19.95 -5.34
CA ASN A 101 2.48 -18.74 -5.07
C ASN A 101 2.25 -17.66 -6.14
N ILE A 102 2.08 -18.07 -7.39
CA ILE A 102 1.71 -17.17 -8.49
C ILE A 102 0.31 -16.60 -8.25
N ALA A 103 -0.67 -17.45 -7.96
CA ALA A 103 -2.03 -17.03 -7.67
C ALA A 103 -2.09 -16.09 -6.46
N GLU A 104 -1.36 -16.41 -5.37
CA GLU A 104 -1.27 -15.53 -4.20
C GLU A 104 -0.68 -14.17 -4.56
N SER A 105 0.37 -14.13 -5.37
CA SER A 105 1.00 -12.87 -5.80
C SER A 105 0.05 -12.01 -6.63
N LEU A 106 -0.66 -12.61 -7.59
CA LEU A 106 -1.65 -11.92 -8.42
C LEU A 106 -2.82 -11.38 -7.57
N MET A 107 -3.37 -12.22 -6.69
CA MET A 107 -4.49 -11.84 -5.84
C MET A 107 -4.11 -10.77 -4.81
N THR A 108 -2.92 -10.85 -4.21
CA THR A 108 -2.51 -9.87 -3.21
C THR A 108 -2.13 -8.53 -3.87
N ASN A 109 -1.22 -8.58 -4.86
CA ASN A 109 -0.56 -7.37 -5.36
C ASN A 109 -1.40 -6.64 -6.40
N ILE A 110 -2.37 -7.29 -7.04
CA ILE A 110 -3.24 -6.71 -8.08
C ILE A 110 -4.69 -6.65 -7.61
N ALA A 111 -5.32 -7.80 -7.39
CA ALA A 111 -6.73 -7.85 -7.00
C ALA A 111 -6.97 -7.15 -5.65
N GLY A 112 -6.05 -7.32 -4.69
CA GLY A 112 -6.12 -6.66 -3.39
C GLY A 112 -6.08 -5.13 -3.47
N VAL A 113 -5.28 -4.58 -4.38
CA VAL A 113 -5.28 -3.13 -4.67
C VAL A 113 -6.62 -2.71 -5.27
N PHE A 114 -7.12 -3.46 -6.26
CA PHE A 114 -8.39 -3.18 -6.91
C PHE A 114 -9.58 -3.24 -5.94
N PHE A 115 -9.69 -4.33 -5.16
CA PHE A 115 -10.79 -4.48 -4.19
C PHE A 115 -10.74 -3.40 -3.11
N THR A 116 -9.55 -3.07 -2.61
CA THR A 116 -9.38 -1.99 -1.64
C THR A 116 -9.87 -0.65 -2.23
N ALA A 117 -9.40 -0.26 -3.40
CA ALA A 117 -9.84 0.97 -4.05
C ALA A 117 -11.34 0.97 -4.33
N ARG A 118 -11.87 -0.13 -4.88
CA ARG A 118 -13.30 -0.30 -5.23
C ARG A 118 -14.22 -0.07 -4.05
N HIS A 119 -13.91 -0.66 -2.89
CA HIS A 119 -14.79 -0.60 -1.72
C HIS A 119 -14.55 0.62 -0.83
N PHE A 120 -13.38 1.27 -0.93
CA PHE A 120 -13.06 2.43 -0.10
C PHE A 120 -13.09 3.78 -0.82
N ALA A 121 -13.15 3.84 -2.15
CA ALA A 121 -13.25 5.11 -2.89
C ALA A 121 -14.46 5.96 -2.44
N GLY A 122 -15.60 5.30 -2.15
CA GLY A 122 -16.78 5.98 -1.63
C GLY A 122 -16.58 6.65 -0.27
N HIS A 123 -15.66 6.15 0.56
CA HIS A 123 -15.34 6.70 1.88
C HIS A 123 -14.50 7.98 1.81
N LEU A 124 -13.91 8.27 0.65
CA LEU A 124 -13.15 9.48 0.38
C LEU A 124 -14.04 10.67 0.02
N LYS A 125 -15.33 10.42 -0.26
CA LYS A 125 -16.31 11.48 -0.54
C LYS A 125 -16.48 12.40 0.67
N GLY A 126 -16.33 13.69 0.46
CA GLY A 126 -16.38 14.70 1.53
C GLY A 126 -15.03 15.01 2.18
N SER A 127 -13.94 14.35 1.78
CA SER A 127 -12.59 14.80 2.09
C SER A 127 -12.25 16.07 1.29
N ALA A 128 -11.50 16.97 1.92
CA ALA A 128 -10.97 18.15 1.23
C ALA A 128 -9.80 17.82 0.27
N ALA A 129 -9.15 16.67 0.49
CA ALA A 129 -8.03 16.19 -0.32
C ALA A 129 -8.05 14.65 -0.40
N PRO A 130 -9.02 14.06 -1.13
CA PRO A 130 -9.18 12.61 -1.20
C PRO A 130 -8.08 11.96 -2.04
N ARG A 131 -7.42 10.91 -1.48
CA ARG A 131 -6.23 10.31 -2.09
C ARG A 131 -6.22 8.80 -1.96
N ILE A 132 -5.67 8.12 -2.99
CA ILE A 132 -5.33 6.70 -2.96
C ILE A 132 -3.85 6.56 -3.30
N ALA A 133 -3.07 5.96 -2.41
CA ALA A 133 -1.66 5.66 -2.61
C ALA A 133 -1.47 4.15 -2.79
N VAL A 134 -0.82 3.74 -3.88
CA VAL A 134 -0.52 2.34 -4.19
C VAL A 134 0.98 2.09 -4.02
N ILE A 135 1.35 1.19 -3.10
CA ILE A 135 2.75 0.79 -2.95
C ILE A 135 3.13 -0.17 -4.07
N SER A 136 3.85 0.36 -5.05
CA SER A 136 4.42 -0.37 -6.16
C SER A 136 5.90 -0.73 -5.89
N SER A 137 6.73 -0.74 -6.91
CA SER A 137 8.18 -1.03 -6.83
C SER A 137 8.87 -0.53 -8.09
N GLN A 138 10.14 -0.13 -7.99
CA GLN A 138 10.99 0.05 -9.17
C GLN A 138 11.05 -1.19 -10.08
N MET A 139 10.83 -2.38 -9.49
CA MET A 139 10.74 -3.63 -10.24
C MET A 139 9.49 -3.72 -11.12
N GLY A 140 8.49 -2.86 -10.91
CA GLY A 140 7.32 -2.71 -11.76
C GLY A 140 7.53 -1.83 -12.99
N SER A 141 8.64 -1.13 -13.10
CA SER A 141 8.99 -0.37 -14.31
C SER A 141 9.36 -1.30 -15.46
N SER A 142 8.74 -1.12 -16.61
CA SER A 142 9.05 -1.88 -17.82
C SER A 142 10.43 -1.48 -18.40
N GLU A 143 10.84 -0.23 -18.17
CA GLU A 143 12.18 0.24 -18.58
C GLU A 143 13.29 -0.32 -17.70
N ARG A 144 13.00 -0.62 -16.42
CA ARG A 144 13.95 -1.24 -15.48
C ARG A 144 13.80 -2.77 -15.45
N ALA A 145 13.78 -3.38 -16.64
CA ALA A 145 13.70 -4.84 -16.76
C ALA A 145 14.82 -5.56 -16.00
N GLY A 146 14.58 -6.79 -15.56
CA GLY A 146 15.56 -7.58 -14.83
C GLY A 146 15.22 -9.06 -14.85
N THR A 147 16.17 -9.90 -14.44
CA THR A 147 16.10 -11.37 -14.59
C THR A 147 15.57 -12.10 -13.35
N THR A 148 15.31 -11.37 -12.26
CA THR A 148 14.85 -11.94 -10.98
C THR A 148 13.38 -11.59 -10.68
N ALA A 149 12.71 -12.44 -9.90
CA ALA A 149 11.34 -12.26 -9.43
C ALA A 149 10.34 -11.86 -10.54
N PRO A 150 10.24 -12.58 -11.68
CA PRO A 150 9.44 -12.17 -12.83
C PRO A 150 7.96 -11.98 -12.51
N ILE A 151 7.38 -12.83 -11.68
CA ILE A 151 5.97 -12.71 -11.24
C ILE A 151 5.77 -11.45 -10.40
N TYR A 152 6.65 -11.18 -9.44
CA TYR A 152 6.56 -9.97 -8.63
C TYR A 152 6.67 -8.71 -9.49
N ARG A 153 7.64 -8.67 -10.42
CA ARG A 153 7.78 -7.57 -11.40
C ARG A 153 6.49 -7.34 -12.16
N ALA A 154 5.91 -8.40 -12.73
CA ALA A 154 4.66 -8.34 -13.48
C ALA A 154 3.51 -7.80 -12.60
N THR A 155 3.39 -8.27 -11.35
CA THR A 155 2.34 -7.78 -10.45
C THR A 155 2.52 -6.30 -10.07
N LYS A 156 3.75 -5.84 -9.88
CA LYS A 156 4.01 -4.42 -9.55
C LYS A 156 3.84 -3.51 -10.77
N ALA A 157 4.17 -3.97 -11.98
CA ALA A 157 3.84 -3.28 -13.22
C ALA A 157 2.30 -3.14 -13.37
N ALA A 158 1.56 -4.23 -13.13
CA ALA A 158 0.10 -4.21 -13.16
C ALA A 158 -0.50 -3.27 -12.10
N ALA A 159 0.03 -3.27 -10.86
CA ALA A 159 -0.43 -2.35 -9.81
C ALA A 159 -0.17 -0.88 -10.17
N THR A 160 0.97 -0.57 -10.79
CA THR A 160 1.30 0.78 -11.29
C THR A 160 0.35 1.20 -12.41
N ASN A 161 0.08 0.30 -13.38
CA ASN A 161 -0.87 0.56 -14.46
C ASN A 161 -2.29 0.77 -13.91
N LEU A 162 -2.70 -0.07 -12.93
CA LEU A 162 -3.99 0.06 -12.26
C LEU A 162 -4.13 1.41 -11.56
N ALA A 163 -3.09 1.88 -10.86
CA ALA A 163 -3.09 3.19 -10.22
C ALA A 163 -3.32 4.32 -11.23
N ARG A 164 -2.68 4.25 -12.41
CA ARG A 164 -2.91 5.23 -13.50
C ARG A 164 -4.33 5.18 -14.05
N SER A 165 -4.88 3.99 -14.24
CA SER A 165 -6.26 3.83 -14.72
C SER A 165 -7.24 4.42 -13.70
N MET A 166 -7.05 4.12 -12.42
CA MET A 166 -7.88 4.69 -11.34
C MET A 166 -7.73 6.21 -11.24
N ALA A 167 -6.53 6.77 -11.49
CA ALA A 167 -6.32 8.21 -11.51
C ALA A 167 -7.17 8.94 -12.56
N LEU A 168 -7.38 8.31 -13.71
CA LEU A 168 -8.25 8.83 -14.77
C LEU A 168 -9.73 8.64 -14.42
N GLU A 169 -10.10 7.44 -13.97
CA GLU A 169 -11.50 7.08 -13.65
C GLU A 169 -12.06 7.92 -12.49
N LEU A 170 -11.25 8.19 -11.47
CA LEU A 170 -11.67 8.87 -10.24
C LEU A 170 -11.44 10.40 -10.26
N ALA A 171 -10.96 10.93 -11.38
CA ALA A 171 -10.66 12.36 -11.52
C ALA A 171 -11.91 13.24 -11.33
N ASP A 172 -13.05 12.85 -11.87
CA ASP A 172 -14.32 13.59 -11.74
C ASP A 172 -14.87 13.57 -10.31
N ASP A 173 -14.51 12.55 -9.51
CA ASP A 173 -14.79 12.49 -8.07
C ASP A 173 -13.77 13.29 -7.23
N GLY A 174 -12.77 13.93 -7.86
CA GLY A 174 -11.70 14.70 -7.22
C GLY A 174 -10.66 13.85 -6.49
N ILE A 175 -10.66 12.52 -6.64
CA ILE A 175 -9.76 11.61 -5.94
C ILE A 175 -8.43 11.51 -6.73
N ALA A 176 -7.34 11.91 -6.10
CA ALA A 176 -6.01 11.75 -6.67
C ALA A 176 -5.44 10.35 -6.35
N VAL A 177 -4.82 9.72 -7.34
CA VAL A 177 -4.22 8.39 -7.20
C VAL A 177 -2.77 8.40 -7.64
N GLY A 178 -1.86 7.83 -6.84
CA GLY A 178 -0.44 7.72 -7.16
C GLY A 178 0.14 6.33 -6.86
N ALA A 179 1.17 5.94 -7.61
CA ALA A 179 1.97 4.74 -7.38
C ALA A 179 3.36 5.12 -6.84
N TYR A 180 3.85 4.35 -5.87
CA TYR A 180 5.07 4.71 -5.14
C TYR A 180 6.03 3.53 -4.99
N HIS A 181 7.30 3.77 -5.28
CA HIS A 181 8.38 2.85 -4.91
C HIS A 181 8.90 3.19 -3.51
N PRO A 182 8.80 2.27 -2.55
CA PRO A 182 9.17 2.54 -1.16
C PRO A 182 10.68 2.55 -0.89
N GLY A 183 11.52 2.30 -1.90
CA GLY A 183 12.93 1.99 -1.73
C GLY A 183 13.18 0.49 -1.57
N TRP A 184 14.47 0.11 -1.42
CA TRP A 184 14.85 -1.23 -0.97
C TRP A 184 15.04 -1.19 0.54
N VAL A 185 14.04 -1.70 1.26
CA VAL A 185 13.80 -1.43 2.67
C VAL A 185 14.11 -2.65 3.54
N GLN A 186 14.77 -2.46 4.67
CA GLN A 186 15.11 -3.49 5.66
C GLN A 186 13.83 -4.02 6.34
N THR A 187 13.29 -5.09 5.74
CA THR A 187 12.08 -5.80 6.18
C THR A 187 12.27 -7.29 5.90
N ASP A 188 11.35 -8.13 6.34
CA ASP A 188 11.34 -9.57 5.96
C ASP A 188 11.38 -9.76 4.44
N MET A 189 10.74 -8.85 3.70
CA MET A 189 10.72 -8.87 2.24
C MET A 189 12.01 -8.29 1.63
N GLY A 190 12.61 -7.26 2.19
CA GLY A 190 13.80 -6.61 1.64
C GLY A 190 15.10 -7.31 2.00
N GLY A 191 15.13 -7.94 3.18
CA GLY A 191 16.35 -8.51 3.78
C GLY A 191 17.16 -7.48 4.58
N ALA A 192 18.13 -7.98 5.36
CA ALA A 192 18.97 -7.14 6.22
C ALA A 192 19.95 -6.24 5.43
N GLU A 193 20.33 -6.64 4.22
CA GLU A 193 21.24 -5.90 3.34
C GLU A 193 20.55 -4.77 2.55
N ALA A 194 19.26 -4.52 2.81
CA ALA A 194 18.53 -3.48 2.11
C ALA A 194 19.08 -2.07 2.46
N ALA A 195 18.96 -1.17 1.49
CA ALA A 195 19.68 0.10 1.48
C ALA A 195 19.19 1.12 2.51
N ILE A 196 17.90 1.03 2.89
CA ILE A 196 17.26 2.02 3.76
C ILE A 196 16.45 1.35 4.87
N THR A 197 16.21 2.09 5.95
CA THR A 197 15.39 1.62 7.07
C THR A 197 13.90 1.73 6.79
N VAL A 198 13.07 1.12 7.62
CA VAL A 198 11.61 1.25 7.51
C VAL A 198 11.15 2.67 7.88
N GLU A 199 11.86 3.32 8.79
CA GLU A 199 11.58 4.67 9.26
C GLU A 199 11.78 5.68 8.11
N GLU A 200 12.92 5.60 7.41
CA GLU A 200 13.23 6.49 6.28
C GLU A 200 12.21 6.30 5.15
N SER A 201 11.90 5.05 4.81
CA SER A 201 10.92 4.75 3.77
C SER A 201 9.52 5.27 4.13
N ALA A 202 9.06 5.04 5.36
CA ALA A 202 7.74 5.46 5.81
C ALA A 202 7.59 6.99 5.86
N GLU A 203 8.61 7.68 6.36
CA GLU A 203 8.64 9.15 6.40
C GLU A 203 8.53 9.74 4.99
N GLY A 204 9.37 9.28 4.07
CA GLY A 204 9.34 9.75 2.69
C GLY A 204 7.99 9.46 2.02
N LEU A 205 7.45 8.25 2.16
CA LEU A 205 6.14 7.90 1.61
C LEU A 205 5.02 8.78 2.15
N LEU A 206 4.95 9.02 3.45
CA LEU A 206 3.92 9.87 4.06
C LEU A 206 4.02 11.32 3.55
N GLN A 207 5.24 11.84 3.34
CA GLN A 207 5.44 13.16 2.70
C GLN A 207 4.93 13.17 1.25
N ARG A 208 5.17 12.09 0.47
CA ARG A 208 4.66 11.99 -0.90
C ARG A 208 3.13 11.90 -0.94
N PHE A 209 2.54 11.14 -0.03
CA PHE A 209 1.08 11.05 0.07
C PHE A 209 0.44 12.40 0.44
N ALA A 210 1.09 13.18 1.29
CA ALA A 210 0.63 14.52 1.63
C ALA A 210 0.71 15.49 0.43
N ALA A 211 1.66 15.28 -0.49
CA ALA A 211 1.83 16.08 -1.70
C ALA A 211 0.96 15.61 -2.87
N LEU A 212 0.32 14.42 -2.76
CA LEU A 212 -0.55 13.89 -3.80
C LEU A 212 -1.83 14.73 -3.91
N GLY A 213 -2.12 15.20 -5.10
CA GLY A 213 -3.31 15.99 -5.41
C GLY A 213 -3.67 15.91 -6.88
N PRO A 214 -4.67 16.66 -7.35
CA PRO A 214 -5.14 16.59 -8.74
C PRO A 214 -4.02 16.84 -9.77
N ALA A 215 -3.09 17.75 -9.50
CA ALA A 215 -1.98 18.07 -10.40
C ALA A 215 -0.92 16.97 -10.50
N THR A 216 -0.86 16.06 -9.51
CA THR A 216 0.11 14.95 -9.43
C THR A 216 -0.57 13.59 -9.50
N SER A 217 -1.88 13.54 -9.81
CA SER A 217 -2.62 12.29 -9.99
C SER A 217 -2.08 11.51 -11.19
N GLY A 218 -1.87 10.20 -11.02
CA GLY A 218 -1.28 9.33 -12.03
C GLY A 218 0.24 9.22 -11.97
N VAL A 219 0.91 9.84 -10.98
CA VAL A 219 2.36 9.74 -10.81
C VAL A 219 2.82 8.33 -10.50
N PHE A 220 4.05 8.01 -10.92
CA PHE A 220 4.84 6.91 -10.39
C PHE A 220 6.18 7.48 -9.92
N GLU A 221 6.45 7.46 -8.63
CA GLU A 221 7.63 8.09 -8.04
C GLU A 221 8.22 7.26 -6.89
N THR A 222 9.45 7.59 -6.51
CA THR A 222 10.12 7.02 -5.34
C THR A 222 9.59 7.66 -4.05
N TYR A 223 9.92 7.07 -2.89
CA TYR A 223 9.66 7.67 -1.57
C TYR A 223 10.33 9.04 -1.40
N GLN A 224 11.35 9.36 -2.20
CA GLN A 224 12.03 10.66 -2.21
C GLN A 224 11.40 11.67 -3.17
N GLY A 225 10.44 11.25 -3.99
CA GLY A 225 9.76 12.12 -4.95
C GLY A 225 10.44 12.18 -6.32
N GLU A 226 11.35 11.27 -6.60
CA GLU A 226 11.92 11.13 -7.95
C GLU A 226 10.93 10.42 -8.86
N GLU A 227 10.65 11.00 -10.02
CA GLU A 227 9.79 10.38 -11.03
C GLU A 227 10.41 9.07 -11.54
N MET A 228 9.57 8.06 -11.66
CA MET A 228 9.97 6.74 -12.14
C MET A 228 9.40 6.46 -13.53
N PRO A 229 10.20 5.85 -14.43
CA PRO A 229 9.69 5.39 -15.71
C PRO A 229 8.74 4.20 -15.50
N PHE A 230 7.74 4.10 -16.39
CA PHE A 230 6.73 3.04 -16.38
C PHE A 230 7.20 1.73 -17.01
#